data_a770eace7e8e3a32a293b74de1faef57
#
_entry.id   a770eace7e8e3a32a293b74de1faef57
#
_cell.length_a   1.000
_cell.length_b   1.000
_cell.length_c   1.000
_cell.angle_alpha   90.00
_cell.angle_beta   90.00
_cell.angle_gamma   90.00
#
_symmetry.space_group_name_H-M   'P 1'
#
loop_
_entity.id
_entity.type
_entity.pdbx_description
1 polymer ?
#
loop_
_entity_poly.entity_id
_entity_poly.type
_entity_poly.pdbx_seq_one_letter_code
_entity_poly.pdbx_strand_id
1 'polypeptide(L)'
;MPLQPGSERASSPRDDAIRLLARREYTRAELTQRLAARAHSAEAIAACLDTLADEGLQSDARFVESFVRSRIARGQGPLKVRAELERRGVERALIATALAE
;
A
#
# COMPACT_ATOMS: atom_id res chain seq x y z
N MET A 1 7.09 38.68 -3.08
CA MET A 1 8.02 37.68 -3.05
C MET A 1 7.51 36.40 -3.57
N PRO A 2 8.24 35.85 -4.30
CA PRO A 2 7.79 34.67 -4.92
C PRO A 2 7.59 33.57 -3.93
N LEU A 3 6.71 32.72 -4.27
CA LEU A 3 6.47 31.57 -3.47
C LEU A 3 7.68 30.71 -3.45
N GLN A 4 7.83 29.97 -2.42
CA GLN A 4 8.86 29.02 -2.37
C GLN A 4 8.51 27.89 -3.26
N PRO A 5 9.31 27.60 -4.25
CA PRO A 5 9.00 26.51 -5.15
C PRO A 5 8.81 25.20 -4.43
N GLY A 6 9.58 24.96 -3.41
CA GLY A 6 9.46 23.73 -2.65
C GLY A 6 8.13 23.62 -1.96
N SER A 7 7.66 24.72 -1.38
CA SER A 7 6.42 24.71 -0.68
C SER A 7 5.25 24.45 -1.62
N GLU A 8 5.29 24.99 -2.80
CA GLU A 8 4.23 24.77 -3.74
C GLU A 8 4.21 23.38 -4.28
N ARG A 9 5.36 22.77 -4.40
CA ARG A 9 5.46 21.45 -4.95
C ARG A 9 5.47 20.38 -3.91
N ALA A 10 5.60 20.78 -2.66
CA ALA A 10 5.64 19.79 -1.61
C ALA A 10 4.26 19.23 -1.41
N SER A 11 4.15 17.93 -1.53
CA SER A 11 2.91 17.23 -1.28
C SER A 11 2.93 16.66 0.11
N SER A 12 1.78 16.58 0.71
CA SER A 12 1.66 15.88 1.98
C SER A 12 1.75 14.39 1.75
N PRO A 13 2.05 13.60 2.79
CA PRO A 13 1.99 12.15 2.65
C PRO A 13 0.63 11.68 2.13
N ARG A 14 -0.44 12.33 2.59
CA ARG A 14 -1.78 11.97 2.15
C ARG A 14 -1.97 12.21 0.67
N ASP A 15 -1.53 13.36 0.15
CA ASP A 15 -1.66 13.66 -1.27
C ASP A 15 -0.93 12.62 -2.10
N ASP A 16 0.29 12.29 -1.70
CA ASP A 16 1.09 11.31 -2.44
C ASP A 16 0.45 9.93 -2.40
N ALA A 17 -0.04 9.52 -1.23
CA ALA A 17 -0.66 8.21 -1.09
C ALA A 17 -1.95 8.11 -1.89
N ILE A 18 -2.77 9.14 -1.86
CA ILE A 18 -4.03 9.13 -2.60
C ILE A 18 -3.75 9.07 -4.10
N ARG A 19 -2.73 9.76 -4.56
CA ARG A 19 -2.37 9.72 -5.96
C ARG A 19 -1.99 8.31 -6.40
N LEU A 20 -1.25 7.59 -5.55
CA LEU A 20 -0.90 6.21 -5.84
C LEU A 20 -2.12 5.30 -5.80
N LEU A 21 -2.94 5.45 -4.77
CA LEU A 21 -4.13 4.60 -4.60
C LEU A 21 -5.17 4.84 -5.68
N ALA A 22 -5.16 6.00 -6.32
CA ALA A 22 -6.05 6.25 -7.45
C ALA A 22 -5.71 5.39 -8.65
N ARG A 23 -4.48 4.88 -8.71
CA ARG A 23 -4.05 4.04 -9.83
C ARG A 23 -4.31 2.57 -9.60
N ARG A 24 -4.09 2.10 -8.37
CA ARG A 24 -4.31 0.71 -8.02
C ARG A 24 -4.25 0.55 -6.51
N GLU A 25 -4.57 -0.64 -6.04
CA GLU A 25 -4.38 -0.96 -4.64
C GLU A 25 -2.89 -1.09 -4.34
N TYR A 26 -2.51 -0.65 -3.16
CA TYR A 26 -1.15 -0.79 -2.64
C TYR A 26 -1.24 -1.36 -1.24
N THR A 27 -0.24 -2.15 -0.86
CA THR A 27 -0.16 -2.57 0.54
C THR A 27 0.37 -1.42 1.38
N ARG A 28 0.10 -1.48 2.67
CA ARG A 28 0.62 -0.47 3.60
C ARG A 28 2.14 -0.40 3.51
N ALA A 29 2.80 -1.56 3.43
CA ALA A 29 4.26 -1.60 3.34
C ALA A 29 4.76 -0.93 2.06
N GLU A 30 4.07 -1.16 0.94
CA GLU A 30 4.44 -0.52 -0.31
C GLU A 30 4.30 0.99 -0.22
N LEU A 31 3.21 1.47 0.36
CA LEU A 31 3.01 2.90 0.52
C LEU A 31 4.05 3.50 1.44
N THR A 32 4.41 2.79 2.50
CA THR A 32 5.44 3.26 3.41
C THR A 32 6.74 3.51 2.66
N GLN A 33 7.14 2.58 1.81
CA GLN A 33 8.35 2.73 1.02
C GLN A 33 8.27 3.88 0.04
N ARG A 34 7.13 4.00 -0.63
CA ARG A 34 6.96 5.06 -1.61
C ARG A 34 6.98 6.44 -0.97
N LEU A 35 6.35 6.56 0.18
CA LEU A 35 6.30 7.83 0.90
C LEU A 35 7.66 8.18 1.50
N ALA A 36 8.38 7.17 1.99
CA ALA A 36 9.73 7.41 2.50
C ALA A 36 10.65 7.89 1.38
N ALA A 37 10.48 7.37 0.19
CA ALA A 37 11.28 7.78 -0.96
C ALA A 37 11.02 9.24 -1.33
N ARG A 38 9.88 9.78 -0.91
CA ARG A 38 9.57 11.20 -1.12
C ARG A 38 9.91 12.05 0.10
N ALA A 39 10.74 11.51 0.97
CA ALA A 39 11.32 12.21 2.10
C ALA A 39 10.31 12.58 3.20
N HIS A 40 9.19 11.88 3.26
CA HIS A 40 8.29 12.05 4.41
C HIS A 40 8.86 11.29 5.60
N SER A 41 8.63 11.79 6.79
CA SER A 41 9.16 11.15 8.00
C SER A 41 8.37 9.89 8.33
N ALA A 42 8.99 9.00 9.06
CA ALA A 42 8.35 7.76 9.47
C ALA A 42 7.08 8.03 10.27
N GLU A 43 7.12 9.03 11.15
CA GLU A 43 5.96 9.38 11.96
C GLU A 43 4.82 9.91 11.11
N ALA A 44 5.13 10.79 10.16
CA ALA A 44 4.11 11.34 9.29
C ALA A 44 3.48 10.27 8.42
N ILE A 45 4.30 9.34 7.94
CA ILE A 45 3.82 8.22 7.13
C ILE A 45 2.86 7.34 7.94
N ALA A 46 3.28 6.96 9.14
CA ALA A 46 2.46 6.08 9.96
C ALA A 46 1.11 6.71 10.29
N ALA A 47 1.12 7.99 10.67
CA ALA A 47 -0.13 8.68 10.99
C ALA A 47 -1.04 8.77 9.77
N CYS A 48 -0.46 9.05 8.62
CA CYS A 48 -1.21 9.14 7.38
C CYS A 48 -1.85 7.81 7.03
N LEU A 49 -1.07 6.73 7.10
CA LEU A 49 -1.58 5.42 6.70
C LEU A 49 -2.63 4.89 7.67
N ASP A 50 -2.52 5.22 8.96
CA ASP A 50 -3.55 4.88 9.92
C ASP A 50 -4.87 5.54 9.53
N THR A 51 -4.83 6.81 9.17
CA THR A 51 -6.03 7.54 8.77
C THR A 51 -6.62 6.98 7.49
N LEU A 52 -5.77 6.68 6.50
CA LEU A 52 -6.28 6.12 5.25
C LEU A 52 -6.90 4.75 5.45
N ALA A 53 -6.35 3.96 6.36
CA ALA A 53 -6.94 2.67 6.69
C ALA A 53 -8.30 2.85 7.34
N ASP A 54 -8.40 3.78 8.28
CA ASP A 54 -9.67 4.05 8.96
C ASP A 54 -10.73 4.53 7.97
N GLU A 55 -10.32 5.26 6.97
CA GLU A 55 -11.25 5.75 5.94
C GLU A 55 -11.56 4.71 4.87
N GLY A 56 -10.93 3.55 4.95
CA GLY A 56 -11.16 2.50 3.96
C GLY A 56 -10.48 2.75 2.62
N LEU A 57 -9.62 3.75 2.54
CA LEU A 57 -8.92 4.04 1.29
C LEU A 57 -7.72 3.12 1.06
N GLN A 58 -7.17 2.57 2.12
CA GLN A 58 -6.09 1.60 2.03
C GLN A 58 -6.48 0.37 2.86
N SER A 59 -6.27 -0.81 2.31
CA SER A 59 -6.60 -2.05 3.02
C SER A 59 -5.76 -3.19 2.50
N ASP A 60 -4.92 -3.75 3.36
CA ASP A 60 -4.13 -4.93 3.00
C ASP A 60 -5.05 -6.12 2.73
N ALA A 61 -6.14 -6.25 3.47
CA ALA A 61 -7.09 -7.34 3.24
C ALA A 61 -7.69 -7.24 1.84
N ARG A 62 -8.06 -6.04 1.44
CA ARG A 62 -8.62 -5.86 0.10
C ARG A 62 -7.57 -6.11 -0.97
N PHE A 63 -6.32 -5.67 -0.72
CA PHE A 63 -5.22 -5.94 -1.65
C PHE A 63 -5.05 -7.43 -1.85
N VAL A 64 -5.00 -8.18 -0.75
CA VAL A 64 -4.78 -9.63 -0.80
C VAL A 64 -5.89 -10.32 -1.56
N GLU A 65 -7.13 -9.95 -1.29
CA GLU A 65 -8.28 -10.57 -1.94
C GLU A 65 -8.19 -10.42 -3.45
N SER A 66 -7.94 -9.22 -3.91
CA SER A 66 -7.83 -8.95 -5.33
C SER A 66 -6.62 -9.64 -5.95
N PHE A 67 -5.49 -9.61 -5.23
CA PHE A 67 -4.25 -10.18 -5.72
C PHE A 67 -4.38 -11.70 -5.90
N VAL A 68 -4.92 -12.37 -4.89
CA VAL A 68 -5.08 -13.83 -4.94
C VAL A 68 -6.01 -14.21 -6.09
N ARG A 69 -7.13 -13.52 -6.20
CA ARG A 69 -8.07 -13.81 -7.27
C ARG A 69 -7.42 -13.68 -8.65
N SER A 70 -6.68 -12.60 -8.84
CA SER A 70 -6.03 -12.35 -10.11
C SER A 70 -4.98 -13.40 -10.46
N ARG A 71 -4.15 -13.76 -9.46
CA ARG A 71 -3.05 -14.69 -9.73
C ARG A 71 -3.54 -16.11 -9.92
N ILE A 72 -4.56 -16.52 -9.18
CA ILE A 72 -5.15 -17.84 -9.37
C ILE A 72 -5.80 -17.94 -10.74
N ALA A 73 -6.47 -16.88 -11.18
CA ALA A 73 -7.05 -16.86 -12.51
C ALA A 73 -6.00 -17.04 -13.60
N ARG A 74 -4.77 -16.65 -13.33
CA ARG A 74 -3.66 -16.83 -14.27
C ARG A 74 -2.96 -18.17 -14.11
N GLY A 75 -3.43 -19.01 -13.23
CA GLY A 75 -2.86 -20.35 -13.03
C GLY A 75 -1.68 -20.41 -12.09
N GLN A 76 -1.43 -19.37 -11.30
CA GLN A 76 -0.32 -19.43 -10.34
C GLN A 76 -0.71 -20.26 -9.14
N GLY A 77 0.23 -21.06 -8.65
CA GLY A 77 -0.01 -21.88 -7.49
C GLY A 77 0.10 -21.10 -6.19
N PRO A 78 -0.45 -21.66 -5.09
CA PRO A 78 -0.53 -20.94 -3.82
C PRO A 78 0.83 -20.61 -3.21
N LEU A 79 1.84 -21.45 -3.40
CA LEU A 79 3.15 -21.16 -2.83
C LEU A 79 3.78 -19.91 -3.43
N LYS A 80 3.61 -19.77 -4.75
CA LYS A 80 4.16 -18.62 -5.45
C LYS A 80 3.41 -17.35 -5.06
N VAL A 81 2.09 -17.46 -4.94
CA VAL A 81 1.28 -16.32 -4.52
C VAL A 81 1.66 -15.89 -3.11
N ARG A 82 1.84 -16.85 -2.21
CA ARG A 82 2.25 -16.57 -0.83
C ARG A 82 3.58 -15.82 -0.80
N ALA A 83 4.57 -16.33 -1.54
CA ALA A 83 5.89 -15.72 -1.53
C ALA A 83 5.84 -14.28 -2.02
N GLU A 84 5.05 -14.02 -3.02
CA GLU A 84 4.96 -12.67 -3.54
C GLU A 84 4.26 -11.73 -2.57
N LEU A 85 3.20 -12.17 -1.90
CA LEU A 85 2.52 -11.36 -0.91
C LEU A 85 3.44 -11.05 0.27
N GLU A 86 4.27 -12.03 0.67
CA GLU A 86 5.24 -11.78 1.74
C GLU A 86 6.24 -10.71 1.33
N ARG A 87 6.70 -10.75 0.10
CA ARG A 87 7.61 -9.73 -0.40
C ARG A 87 6.98 -8.35 -0.43
N ARG A 88 5.68 -8.26 -0.60
CA ARG A 88 4.98 -6.99 -0.60
C ARG A 88 4.63 -6.52 0.79
N GLY A 89 5.03 -7.28 1.81
CA GLY A 89 4.90 -6.85 3.19
C GLY A 89 3.55 -7.13 3.82
N VAL A 90 2.82 -8.10 3.28
CA VAL A 90 1.53 -8.46 3.87
C VAL A 90 1.75 -9.42 5.04
N GLU A 91 0.97 -9.26 6.09
CA GLU A 91 1.05 -10.12 7.26
C GLU A 91 0.67 -11.54 6.94
N ARG A 92 1.36 -12.49 7.56
CA ARG A 92 1.12 -13.90 7.33
C ARG A 92 -0.32 -14.31 7.59
N ALA A 93 -0.94 -13.72 8.61
CA ALA A 93 -2.30 -14.08 8.95
C ALA A 93 -3.27 -13.76 7.81
N LEU A 94 -3.08 -12.62 7.18
CA LEU A 94 -3.91 -12.25 6.04
C LEU A 94 -3.70 -13.18 4.87
N ILE A 95 -2.45 -13.54 4.62
CA ILE A 95 -2.12 -14.44 3.53
C ILE A 95 -2.74 -15.81 3.78
N ALA A 96 -2.58 -16.31 5.00
CA ALA A 96 -3.11 -17.61 5.37
C ALA A 96 -4.62 -17.67 5.20
N THR A 97 -5.31 -16.64 5.66
CA THR A 97 -6.76 -16.59 5.54
C THR A 97 -7.18 -16.63 4.07
N ALA A 98 -6.49 -15.89 3.23
CA ALA A 98 -6.86 -15.82 1.82
C ALA A 98 -6.56 -17.10 1.06
N LEU A 99 -5.50 -17.81 1.44
CA LEU A 99 -5.09 -19.01 0.72
C LEU A 99 -5.57 -20.30 1.33
N ALA A 100 -5.88 -20.27 2.60
CA ALA A 100 -6.28 -21.47 3.28
C ALA A 100 -7.67 -21.83 2.94
N GLU A 101 -8.37 -20.84 2.77
CA GLU A 101 -9.57 -21.09 2.38
C GLU A 101 -10.35 -22.06 2.95
#